data_a5140e847cf1cb883a7aa64fd5b575f8
#
_entry.id   a5140e847cf1cb883a7aa64fd5b575f8
#
_cell.length_a   1.000
_cell.length_b   1.000
_cell.length_c   1.000
_cell.angle_alpha   90.00
_cell.angle_beta   90.00
_cell.angle_gamma   90.00
#
_symmetry.space_group_name_H-M   'P 1'
#
loop_
_entity.id
_entity.type
_entity.pdbx_description
1 polymer ?
#
loop_
_entity_poly.entity_id
_entity_poly.type
_entity_poly.pdbx_seq_one_letter_code
_entity_poly.pdbx_strand_id
1 'polypeptide(L)'
;KNILVFGPTMEASQLEASKSFTKNMCKHKKIPTGNYEIFSRVDDAKKFLREQPTPYVIKADGLAAGKGVLVSSDIEEADNFISSIFAGKIGTVKSKVIIEEYLEGKEMSVFFAIDKKTIKYIGSAQDYKRAFDHDRGPNTGGMGAFSPSPLLTKKILEKILNKIIKPTVEYMKETGNEFSGILYAGLVLNNGEPKLIEYNVRFGDPECQVLCVRLGAQIFDIYFSGAKNELSSLSINEACDSAITVIVAEKGYPKNPRSDCKLNDIVDIKYNKALKIFHAGTYFKNNLLCNTGGRIFSFTVRSKNLKDARTIVYLS
;
A
#
# COMPACT_ATOMS: atom_id res chain seq x y z
N LYS A 1 13.23 -28.85 8.85
CA LYS A 1 11.75 -28.88 8.79
C LYS A 1 11.33 -28.24 7.47
N ASN A 2 10.61 -28.96 6.60
CA ASN A 2 10.07 -28.41 5.37
C ASN A 2 8.81 -27.60 5.72
N ILE A 3 8.99 -26.29 5.96
CA ILE A 3 7.89 -25.36 6.18
C ILE A 3 7.53 -24.74 4.85
N LEU A 4 6.26 -24.79 4.48
CA LEU A 4 5.73 -24.10 3.31
C LEU A 4 5.74 -22.59 3.57
N VAL A 5 6.29 -21.83 2.63
CA VAL A 5 6.38 -20.36 2.70
C VAL A 5 5.82 -19.76 1.42
N PHE A 6 4.93 -18.78 1.55
CA PHE A 6 4.46 -17.95 0.45
C PHE A 6 4.81 -16.49 0.73
N GLY A 7 5.92 -16.07 0.21
CA GLY A 7 6.47 -14.73 0.37
C GLY A 7 7.78 -14.58 -0.40
N PRO A 8 8.22 -13.36 -0.68
CA PRO A 8 9.43 -13.10 -1.44
C PRO A 8 10.69 -13.42 -0.62
N THR A 9 11.79 -13.71 -1.32
CA THR A 9 13.12 -13.71 -0.73
C THR A 9 13.55 -12.28 -0.37
N MET A 10 14.66 -12.13 0.34
CA MET A 10 15.25 -10.82 0.65
C MET A 10 15.56 -10.04 -0.64
N GLU A 11 16.10 -10.70 -1.65
CA GLU A 11 16.44 -10.11 -2.94
C GLU A 11 15.19 -9.68 -3.71
N ALA A 12 14.14 -10.50 -3.73
CA ALA A 12 12.89 -10.16 -4.38
C ALA A 12 12.11 -9.04 -3.62
N SER A 13 12.35 -8.91 -2.32
CA SER A 13 11.76 -7.82 -1.50
C SER A 13 12.30 -6.43 -1.85
N GLN A 14 13.35 -6.32 -2.65
CA GLN A 14 13.84 -5.03 -3.15
C GLN A 14 12.78 -4.26 -3.96
N LEU A 15 11.77 -4.93 -4.51
CA LEU A 15 10.63 -4.26 -5.16
C LEU A 15 9.91 -3.27 -4.21
N GLU A 16 9.86 -3.53 -2.90
CA GLU A 16 9.34 -2.61 -1.88
C GLU A 16 10.48 -1.87 -1.17
N ALA A 17 11.55 -2.58 -0.83
CA ALA A 17 12.60 -2.08 0.04
C ALA A 17 13.50 -1.03 -0.64
N SER A 18 13.58 -0.99 -1.97
CA SER A 18 14.36 0.00 -2.72
C SER A 18 13.56 0.60 -3.86
N LYS A 19 13.19 1.86 -3.69
CA LYS A 19 12.50 2.61 -4.74
C LYS A 19 13.40 2.83 -5.95
N SER A 20 14.71 3.03 -5.72
CA SER A 20 15.70 3.16 -6.81
C SER A 20 15.81 1.87 -7.62
N PHE A 21 15.77 0.71 -6.99
CA PHE A 21 15.72 -0.59 -7.68
C PHE A 21 14.49 -0.67 -8.58
N THR A 22 13.31 -0.42 -8.02
CA THR A 22 12.04 -0.48 -8.77
C THR A 22 12.01 0.51 -9.93
N LYS A 23 12.50 1.74 -9.74
CA LYS A 23 12.57 2.72 -10.83
C LYS A 23 13.52 2.29 -11.95
N ASN A 24 14.70 1.79 -11.60
CA ASN A 24 15.66 1.29 -12.60
C ASN A 24 15.10 0.09 -13.38
N MET A 25 14.40 -0.84 -12.71
CA MET A 25 13.66 -1.91 -13.36
C MET A 25 12.59 -1.36 -14.30
N CYS A 26 11.80 -0.37 -13.88
CA CYS A 26 10.79 0.27 -14.73
C CYS A 26 11.41 0.87 -16.00
N LYS A 27 12.54 1.55 -15.87
CA LYS A 27 13.27 2.10 -17.01
C LYS A 27 13.76 0.99 -17.96
N HIS A 28 14.35 -0.09 -17.41
CA HIS A 28 14.84 -1.22 -18.19
C HIS A 28 13.75 -1.94 -18.98
N LYS A 29 12.63 -2.22 -18.32
CA LYS A 29 11.46 -2.95 -18.90
C LYS A 29 10.42 -2.03 -19.54
N LYS A 30 10.66 -0.72 -19.61
CA LYS A 30 9.73 0.29 -20.14
C LYS A 30 8.35 0.24 -19.46
N ILE A 31 8.34 -0.04 -18.16
CA ILE A 31 7.12 -0.05 -17.35
C ILE A 31 6.65 1.40 -17.15
N PRO A 32 5.36 1.72 -17.43
CA PRO A 32 4.84 3.07 -17.23
C PRO A 32 4.93 3.52 -15.77
N THR A 33 5.69 4.57 -15.50
CA THR A 33 5.86 5.23 -14.20
C THR A 33 6.17 6.69 -14.42
N GLY A 34 6.16 7.54 -13.39
CA GLY A 34 6.61 8.93 -13.49
C GLY A 34 8.09 9.04 -13.83
N ASN A 35 8.46 10.08 -14.55
CA ASN A 35 9.86 10.44 -14.74
C ASN A 35 10.53 10.63 -13.38
N TYR A 36 11.80 10.31 -13.27
CA TYR A 36 12.51 10.36 -12.00
C TYR A 36 14.01 10.58 -12.19
N GLU A 37 14.64 11.12 -11.14
CA GLU A 37 16.08 11.14 -10.99
C GLU A 37 16.49 10.72 -9.59
N ILE A 38 17.66 10.10 -9.46
CA ILE A 38 18.18 9.52 -8.22
C ILE A 38 19.46 10.24 -7.81
N PHE A 39 19.50 10.72 -6.57
CA PHE A 39 20.59 11.53 -6.04
C PHE A 39 21.25 10.87 -4.83
N SER A 40 22.59 10.94 -4.81
CA SER A 40 23.42 10.52 -3.68
C SER A 40 24.08 11.73 -2.96
N ARG A 41 23.83 12.95 -3.43
CA ARG A 41 24.37 14.19 -2.87
C ARG A 41 23.25 15.21 -2.71
N VAL A 42 23.25 15.90 -1.57
CA VAL A 42 22.22 16.88 -1.22
C VAL A 42 22.15 18.05 -2.20
N ASP A 43 23.31 18.57 -2.60
CA ASP A 43 23.39 19.77 -3.45
C ASP A 43 22.84 19.49 -4.86
N ASP A 44 23.17 18.32 -5.41
CA ASP A 44 22.69 17.88 -6.72
C ASP A 44 21.17 17.71 -6.72
N ALA A 45 20.61 17.09 -5.65
CA ALA A 45 19.18 16.91 -5.49
C ALA A 45 18.44 18.25 -5.41
N LYS A 46 18.96 19.20 -4.58
CA LYS A 46 18.35 20.51 -4.43
C LYS A 46 18.46 21.36 -5.69
N LYS A 47 19.57 21.26 -6.42
CA LYS A 47 19.72 21.94 -7.71
C LYS A 47 18.68 21.44 -8.72
N PHE A 48 18.56 20.13 -8.88
CA PHE A 48 17.59 19.53 -9.78
C PHE A 48 16.15 19.88 -9.40
N LEU A 49 15.83 19.89 -8.10
CA LEU A 49 14.50 20.20 -7.60
C LEU A 49 14.00 21.56 -8.07
N ARG A 50 14.88 22.58 -8.09
CA ARG A 50 14.54 23.95 -8.51
C ARG A 50 14.17 24.09 -9.99
N GLU A 51 14.53 23.10 -10.79
CA GLU A 51 14.20 23.03 -12.21
C GLU A 51 12.91 22.28 -12.48
N GLN A 52 12.30 21.67 -11.44
CA GLN A 52 11.09 20.87 -11.59
C GLN A 52 9.81 21.67 -11.37
N PRO A 53 8.72 21.33 -12.07
CA PRO A 53 7.41 21.92 -11.80
C PRO A 53 6.86 21.45 -10.45
N THR A 54 5.99 22.24 -9.85
CA THR A 54 5.23 21.86 -8.65
C THR A 54 3.98 21.06 -9.02
N PRO A 55 3.48 20.18 -8.11
CA PRO A 55 4.07 19.86 -6.81
C PRO A 55 5.29 18.94 -6.92
N TYR A 56 6.25 19.12 -6.04
CA TYR A 56 7.43 18.27 -5.93
C TYR A 56 7.08 16.93 -5.29
N VAL A 57 7.61 15.83 -5.85
CA VAL A 57 7.50 14.49 -5.26
C VAL A 57 8.89 13.98 -4.90
N ILE A 58 9.16 13.88 -3.61
CA ILE A 58 10.47 13.51 -3.08
C ILE A 58 10.31 12.25 -2.24
N LYS A 59 11.14 11.26 -2.52
CA LYS A 59 11.11 9.97 -1.81
C LYS A 59 12.49 9.59 -1.28
N ALA A 60 12.53 9.15 -0.03
CA ALA A 60 13.70 8.47 0.51
C ALA A 60 13.79 7.06 -0.06
N ASP A 61 14.96 6.64 -0.53
CA ASP A 61 15.21 5.25 -0.88
C ASP A 61 15.29 4.40 0.39
N GLY A 62 14.63 3.26 0.37
CA GLY A 62 14.55 2.39 1.54
C GLY A 62 13.22 2.45 2.29
N LEU A 63 13.12 1.62 3.32
CA LEU A 63 11.96 1.55 4.20
C LEU A 63 11.96 2.74 5.16
N ALA A 64 10.87 3.49 5.22
CA ALA A 64 10.72 4.67 6.06
C ALA A 64 9.36 4.73 6.81
N ALA A 65 8.70 3.60 7.02
CA ALA A 65 7.45 3.45 7.78
C ALA A 65 6.37 4.50 7.39
N GLY A 66 6.19 4.73 6.08
CA GLY A 66 5.22 5.70 5.55
C GLY A 66 5.63 7.17 5.63
N LYS A 67 6.82 7.48 6.18
CA LYS A 67 7.33 8.84 6.35
C LYS A 67 8.37 9.25 5.30
N GLY A 68 8.68 8.37 4.35
CA GLY A 68 9.73 8.57 3.36
C GLY A 68 9.27 9.26 2.08
N VAL A 69 8.06 9.80 2.03
CA VAL A 69 7.52 10.48 0.84
C VAL A 69 6.96 11.85 1.22
N LEU A 70 7.36 12.87 0.47
CA LEU A 70 6.79 14.21 0.54
C LEU A 70 6.22 14.57 -0.82
N VAL A 71 5.01 15.13 -0.80
CA VAL A 71 4.41 15.84 -1.94
C VAL A 71 4.11 17.25 -1.46
N SER A 72 4.77 18.25 -2.02
CA SER A 72 4.66 19.65 -1.59
C SER A 72 4.86 20.62 -2.76
N SER A 73 4.16 21.75 -2.69
CA SER A 73 4.42 22.89 -3.59
C SER A 73 5.36 23.93 -2.97
N ASP A 74 5.76 23.73 -1.72
CA ASP A 74 6.66 24.60 -0.97
C ASP A 74 8.11 24.12 -1.15
N ILE A 75 8.95 24.97 -1.73
CA ILE A 75 10.36 24.67 -1.99
C ILE A 75 11.17 24.57 -0.69
N GLU A 76 10.83 25.34 0.35
CA GLU A 76 11.56 25.28 1.64
C GLU A 76 11.24 23.97 2.37
N GLU A 77 9.98 23.53 2.35
CA GLU A 77 9.58 22.23 2.89
C GLU A 77 10.31 21.11 2.16
N ALA A 78 10.36 21.18 0.82
CA ALA A 78 11.03 20.21 -0.02
C ALA A 78 12.55 20.14 0.22
N ASP A 79 13.23 21.29 0.32
CA ASP A 79 14.66 21.39 0.62
C ASP A 79 14.98 20.83 2.03
N ASN A 80 14.14 21.11 3.01
CA ASN A 80 14.28 20.59 4.37
C ASN A 80 14.07 19.09 4.43
N PHE A 81 13.14 18.56 3.64
CA PHE A 81 12.89 17.12 3.56
C PHE A 81 14.09 16.39 2.95
N ILE A 82 14.66 16.89 1.84
CA ILE A 82 15.88 16.36 1.23
C ILE A 82 17.02 16.35 2.26
N SER A 83 17.24 17.46 2.95
CA SER A 83 18.27 17.58 3.98
C SER A 83 18.08 16.56 5.10
N SER A 84 16.83 16.32 5.51
CA SER A 84 16.49 15.36 6.57
C SER A 84 16.76 13.92 6.17
N ILE A 85 16.58 13.57 4.88
CA ILE A 85 16.92 12.24 4.35
C ILE A 85 18.45 12.03 4.42
N PHE A 86 19.23 12.97 3.87
CA PHE A 86 20.68 12.83 3.87
C PHE A 86 21.30 12.90 5.27
N ALA A 87 20.64 13.58 6.21
CA ALA A 87 21.02 13.58 7.63
C ALA A 87 20.63 12.28 8.38
N GLY A 88 19.96 11.33 7.71
CA GLY A 88 19.50 10.07 8.32
C GLY A 88 18.34 10.21 9.31
N LYS A 89 17.66 11.36 9.32
CA LYS A 89 16.44 11.57 10.13
C LYS A 89 15.23 10.85 9.53
N ILE A 90 15.28 10.59 8.22
CA ILE A 90 14.27 9.85 7.44
C ILE A 90 14.99 8.76 6.67
N GLY A 91 14.59 7.51 6.85
CA GLY A 91 15.29 6.38 6.26
C GLY A 91 16.59 6.05 7.02
N THR A 92 17.70 5.90 6.30
CA THR A 92 19.03 5.61 6.85
C THR A 92 20.02 6.69 6.40
N VAL A 93 21.16 6.83 7.10
CA VAL A 93 22.22 7.81 6.77
C VAL A 93 22.79 7.66 5.34
N LYS A 94 22.60 6.50 4.72
CA LYS A 94 23.04 6.23 3.32
C LYS A 94 21.89 6.24 2.33
N SER A 95 20.70 6.71 2.73
CA SER A 95 19.55 6.77 1.82
C SER A 95 19.81 7.70 0.65
N LYS A 96 19.46 7.25 -0.55
CA LYS A 96 19.38 8.12 -1.73
C LYS A 96 18.06 8.90 -1.69
N VAL A 97 18.04 9.99 -2.42
CA VAL A 97 16.82 10.76 -2.69
C VAL A 97 16.38 10.47 -4.11
N ILE A 98 15.07 10.20 -4.29
CA ILE A 98 14.45 10.11 -5.60
C ILE A 98 13.51 11.30 -5.73
N ILE A 99 13.67 12.06 -6.80
CA ILE A 99 12.77 13.16 -7.18
C ILE A 99 11.99 12.68 -8.39
N GLU A 100 10.66 12.73 -8.31
CA GLU A 100 9.78 12.17 -9.33
C GLU A 100 8.80 13.22 -9.86
N GLU A 101 8.36 12.99 -11.10
CA GLU A 101 7.19 13.65 -11.70
C GLU A 101 5.96 13.42 -10.82
N TYR A 102 5.21 14.48 -10.54
CA TYR A 102 3.89 14.33 -9.94
C TYR A 102 2.92 13.71 -10.96
N LEU A 103 2.32 12.60 -10.59
CA LEU A 103 1.36 11.90 -11.44
C LEU A 103 -0.05 12.37 -11.11
N GLU A 104 -0.65 13.12 -12.01
CA GLU A 104 -2.06 13.47 -11.91
C GLU A 104 -2.95 12.27 -12.21
N GLY A 105 -4.03 12.12 -11.46
CA GLY A 105 -5.02 11.05 -11.67
C GLY A 105 -5.63 10.53 -10.38
N LYS A 106 -6.31 9.39 -10.51
CA LYS A 106 -6.92 8.70 -9.36
C LYS A 106 -6.08 7.51 -8.97
N GLU A 107 -5.73 7.43 -7.70
CA GLU A 107 -4.96 6.32 -7.16
C GLU A 107 -5.84 5.08 -6.96
N MET A 108 -5.26 3.91 -7.19
CA MET A 108 -5.82 2.61 -6.84
C MET A 108 -4.73 1.60 -6.58
N SER A 109 -5.07 0.59 -5.81
CA SER A 109 -4.22 -0.54 -5.47
C SER A 109 -4.75 -1.80 -6.14
N VAL A 110 -3.88 -2.55 -6.81
CA VAL A 110 -4.23 -3.81 -7.46
C VAL A 110 -3.32 -4.92 -6.93
N PHE A 111 -3.91 -6.05 -6.58
CA PHE A 111 -3.23 -7.12 -5.86
C PHE A 111 -3.16 -8.40 -6.70
N PHE A 112 -1.99 -9.02 -6.66
CA PHE A 112 -1.71 -10.27 -7.35
C PHE A 112 -1.08 -11.28 -6.40
N ALA A 113 -1.53 -12.53 -6.48
CA ALA A 113 -0.79 -13.67 -5.94
C ALA A 113 0.09 -14.23 -7.06
N ILE A 114 1.36 -14.40 -6.77
CA ILE A 114 2.36 -14.80 -7.77
C ILE A 114 3.16 -15.98 -7.21
N ASP A 115 3.25 -17.03 -7.98
CA ASP A 115 4.21 -18.11 -7.77
C ASP A 115 5.17 -18.19 -8.96
N LYS A 116 6.09 -19.16 -8.96
CA LYS A 116 7.11 -19.30 -10.01
C LYS A 116 6.54 -19.42 -11.45
N LYS A 117 5.27 -19.78 -11.59
CA LYS A 117 4.64 -20.10 -12.88
C LYS A 117 3.46 -19.22 -13.24
N THR A 118 2.84 -18.58 -12.25
CA THR A 118 1.50 -18.04 -12.40
C THR A 118 1.36 -16.67 -11.74
N ILE A 119 0.65 -15.79 -12.41
CA ILE A 119 0.20 -14.50 -11.90
C ILE A 119 -1.32 -14.57 -11.79
N LYS A 120 -1.88 -14.47 -10.59
CA LYS A 120 -3.33 -14.44 -10.33
C LYS A 120 -3.74 -13.08 -9.78
N TYR A 121 -4.67 -12.40 -10.44
CA TYR A 121 -5.35 -11.25 -9.86
C TYR A 121 -6.22 -11.72 -8.70
N ILE A 122 -6.15 -11.02 -7.56
CA ILE A 122 -6.87 -11.37 -6.33
C ILE A 122 -7.76 -10.26 -5.80
N GLY A 123 -7.65 -9.05 -6.34
CA GLY A 123 -8.54 -7.95 -5.97
C GLY A 123 -7.93 -6.58 -6.20
N SER A 124 -8.76 -5.57 -6.00
CA SER A 124 -8.37 -4.16 -6.04
C SER A 124 -8.99 -3.40 -4.87
N ALA A 125 -8.35 -2.29 -4.50
CA ALA A 125 -8.84 -1.40 -3.45
C ALA A 125 -8.48 0.05 -3.74
N GLN A 126 -9.12 0.97 -3.02
CA GLN A 126 -8.67 2.35 -2.88
C GLN A 126 -8.58 2.68 -1.39
N ASP A 127 -7.50 3.31 -0.98
CA ASP A 127 -7.25 3.75 0.38
C ASP A 127 -7.42 5.26 0.52
N TYR A 128 -7.55 5.72 1.76
CA TYR A 128 -7.61 7.12 2.15
C TYR A 128 -6.41 7.43 3.05
N LYS A 129 -5.42 8.13 2.50
CA LYS A 129 -4.15 8.39 3.17
C LYS A 129 -4.15 9.64 4.04
N ARG A 130 -5.01 10.62 3.76
CA ARG A 130 -5.05 11.89 4.49
C ARG A 130 -5.84 11.76 5.79
N ALA A 131 -5.35 12.46 6.82
CA ALA A 131 -5.91 12.36 8.18
C ALA A 131 -7.28 13.02 8.35
N PHE A 132 -7.65 13.99 7.51
CA PHE A 132 -8.84 14.81 7.67
C PHE A 132 -9.74 14.72 6.44
N ASP A 133 -10.99 15.16 6.63
CA ASP A 133 -12.00 15.22 5.58
C ASP A 133 -11.54 16.01 4.35
N HIS A 134 -12.13 15.68 3.20
CA HIS A 134 -11.83 16.31 1.90
C HIS A 134 -10.38 16.13 1.46
N ASP A 135 -9.77 15.00 1.79
CA ASP A 135 -8.39 14.65 1.43
C ASP A 135 -7.38 15.69 1.91
N ARG A 136 -7.54 16.15 3.16
CA ARG A 136 -6.70 17.16 3.80
C ARG A 136 -5.86 16.61 4.95
N GLY A 137 -4.91 17.41 5.39
CA GLY A 137 -4.03 17.08 6.52
C GLY A 137 -2.82 16.26 6.11
N PRO A 138 -2.07 15.76 7.10
CA PRO A 138 -0.86 14.98 6.85
C PRO A 138 -1.19 13.59 6.27
N ASN A 139 -0.24 13.02 5.54
CA ASN A 139 -0.28 11.62 5.16
C ASN A 139 -0.24 10.72 6.41
N THR A 140 -0.94 9.61 6.34
CA THR A 140 -1.03 8.59 7.38
C THR A 140 -0.69 7.22 6.82
N GLY A 141 -0.76 6.18 7.64
CA GLY A 141 -0.69 4.79 7.19
C GLY A 141 -1.98 4.28 6.51
N GLY A 142 -2.97 5.15 6.27
CA GLY A 142 -4.30 4.84 5.76
C GLY A 142 -5.37 4.98 6.85
N MET A 143 -6.40 5.78 6.56
CA MET A 143 -7.55 6.04 7.45
C MET A 143 -8.77 5.18 7.09
N GLY A 144 -8.66 4.43 6.03
CA GLY A 144 -9.69 3.52 5.55
C GLY A 144 -9.38 3.05 4.14
N ALA A 145 -10.13 2.05 3.69
CA ALA A 145 -10.08 1.55 2.33
C ALA A 145 -11.41 0.94 1.93
N PHE A 146 -11.62 0.81 0.63
CA PHE A 146 -12.74 0.05 0.11
C PHE A 146 -12.33 -0.83 -1.08
N SER A 147 -13.06 -1.87 -1.32
CA SER A 147 -12.85 -2.85 -2.38
C SER A 147 -14.20 -3.33 -2.93
N PRO A 148 -14.35 -3.54 -4.27
CA PRO A 148 -13.35 -3.30 -5.30
C PRO A 148 -13.20 -1.82 -5.66
N SER A 149 -12.12 -1.47 -6.33
CA SER A 149 -11.97 -0.14 -6.93
C SER A 149 -12.90 -0.01 -8.15
N PRO A 150 -13.80 0.98 -8.22
CA PRO A 150 -14.63 1.21 -9.40
C PRO A 150 -13.84 1.69 -10.63
N LEU A 151 -12.58 2.07 -10.44
CA LEU A 151 -11.68 2.48 -11.52
C LEU A 151 -11.18 1.27 -12.33
N LEU A 152 -11.19 0.07 -11.74
CA LEU A 152 -10.64 -1.11 -12.37
C LEU A 152 -11.67 -1.78 -13.29
N THR A 153 -11.53 -1.54 -14.59
CA THR A 153 -12.25 -2.29 -15.64
C THR A 153 -11.41 -3.45 -16.16
N LYS A 154 -12.02 -4.42 -16.85
CA LYS A 154 -11.29 -5.52 -17.51
C LYS A 154 -10.18 -5.01 -18.42
N LYS A 155 -10.45 -3.97 -19.22
CA LYS A 155 -9.45 -3.35 -20.12
C LYS A 155 -8.29 -2.74 -19.38
N ILE A 156 -8.55 -2.09 -18.22
CA ILE A 156 -7.49 -1.52 -17.38
C ILE A 156 -6.67 -2.63 -16.72
N LEU A 157 -7.31 -3.69 -16.21
CA LEU A 157 -6.61 -4.84 -15.65
C LEU A 157 -5.69 -5.51 -16.68
N GLU A 158 -6.13 -5.67 -17.93
CA GLU A 158 -5.30 -6.19 -19.01
C GLU A 158 -4.08 -5.30 -19.30
N LYS A 159 -4.25 -3.97 -19.28
CA LYS A 159 -3.12 -3.03 -19.43
C LYS A 159 -2.13 -3.18 -18.27
N ILE A 160 -2.62 -3.23 -17.03
CA ILE A 160 -1.80 -3.42 -15.83
C ILE A 160 -1.01 -4.72 -15.93
N LEU A 161 -1.68 -5.83 -16.24
CA LEU A 161 -1.04 -7.12 -16.39
C LEU A 161 0.06 -7.11 -17.45
N ASN A 162 -0.25 -6.59 -18.65
CA ASN A 162 0.67 -6.68 -19.77
C ASN A 162 1.79 -5.64 -19.75
N LYS A 163 1.51 -4.41 -19.28
CA LYS A 163 2.49 -3.31 -19.31
C LYS A 163 3.29 -3.16 -18.01
N ILE A 164 2.79 -3.72 -16.88
CA ILE A 164 3.37 -3.47 -15.55
C ILE A 164 3.76 -4.78 -14.87
N ILE A 165 2.80 -5.69 -14.63
CA ILE A 165 3.04 -6.86 -13.77
C ILE A 165 3.89 -7.92 -14.46
N LYS A 166 3.53 -8.35 -15.68
CA LYS A 166 4.32 -9.34 -16.43
C LYS A 166 5.77 -8.90 -16.64
N PRO A 167 6.04 -7.67 -17.14
CA PRO A 167 7.42 -7.20 -17.28
C PRO A 167 8.20 -7.17 -15.96
N THR A 168 7.53 -6.87 -14.84
CA THR A 168 8.17 -6.92 -13.51
C THR A 168 8.56 -8.35 -13.14
N VAL A 169 7.63 -9.29 -13.26
CA VAL A 169 7.90 -10.71 -12.92
C VAL A 169 8.98 -11.30 -13.83
N GLU A 170 8.95 -10.95 -15.11
CA GLU A 170 9.99 -11.35 -16.08
C GLU A 170 11.37 -10.80 -15.68
N TYR A 171 11.46 -9.50 -15.34
CA TYR A 171 12.73 -8.92 -14.88
C TYR A 171 13.26 -9.60 -13.64
N MET A 172 12.41 -9.85 -12.65
CA MET A 172 12.80 -10.53 -11.42
C MET A 172 13.33 -11.95 -11.71
N LYS A 173 12.72 -12.65 -12.67
CA LYS A 173 13.19 -13.97 -13.11
C LYS A 173 14.51 -13.88 -13.87
N GLU A 174 14.67 -12.96 -14.81
CA GLU A 174 15.89 -12.74 -15.59
C GLU A 174 17.09 -12.41 -14.72
N THR A 175 16.87 -11.71 -13.61
CA THR A 175 17.92 -11.34 -12.64
C THR A 175 18.17 -12.42 -11.57
N GLY A 176 17.51 -13.58 -11.66
CA GLY A 176 17.67 -14.67 -10.70
C GLY A 176 16.96 -14.47 -9.36
N ASN A 177 16.09 -13.45 -9.28
CA ASN A 177 15.39 -13.05 -8.07
C ASN A 177 13.88 -13.35 -8.19
N GLU A 178 13.51 -14.55 -8.59
CA GLU A 178 12.12 -14.94 -8.81
C GLU A 178 11.20 -14.48 -7.67
N PHE A 179 10.12 -13.80 -8.02
CA PHE A 179 9.14 -13.33 -7.05
C PHE A 179 8.10 -14.42 -6.75
N SER A 180 7.85 -14.64 -5.47
CA SER A 180 6.73 -15.45 -4.96
C SER A 180 6.08 -14.72 -3.81
N GLY A 181 4.75 -14.67 -3.75
CA GLY A 181 4.02 -13.97 -2.70
C GLY A 181 2.91 -13.07 -3.22
N ILE A 182 2.47 -12.16 -2.37
CA ILE A 182 1.49 -11.13 -2.72
C ILE A 182 2.23 -9.90 -3.24
N LEU A 183 1.92 -9.51 -4.48
CA LEU A 183 2.40 -8.27 -5.07
C LEU A 183 1.27 -7.25 -5.09
N TYR A 184 1.46 -6.15 -4.39
CA TYR A 184 0.62 -4.97 -4.41
C TYR A 184 1.24 -3.95 -5.37
N ALA A 185 0.51 -3.57 -6.40
CA ALA A 185 0.86 -2.46 -7.29
C ALA A 185 0.04 -1.22 -6.93
N GLY A 186 0.70 -0.18 -6.43
CA GLY A 186 0.13 1.15 -6.26
C GLY A 186 0.19 1.91 -7.58
N LEU A 187 -0.96 2.33 -8.09
CA LEU A 187 -1.13 2.85 -9.44
C LEU A 187 -1.86 4.19 -9.43
N VAL A 188 -1.48 5.10 -10.33
CA VAL A 188 -2.30 6.24 -10.75
C VAL A 188 -2.93 5.93 -12.09
N LEU A 189 -4.22 6.19 -12.21
CA LEU A 189 -4.95 6.10 -13.46
C LEU A 189 -5.25 7.51 -13.99
N ASN A 190 -4.67 7.84 -15.13
CA ASN A 190 -4.94 9.07 -15.86
C ASN A 190 -5.44 8.74 -17.26
N ASN A 191 -6.66 9.19 -17.61
CA ASN A 191 -7.28 8.97 -18.94
C ASN A 191 -7.27 7.49 -19.38
N GLY A 192 -7.45 6.56 -18.44
CA GLY A 192 -7.46 5.13 -18.71
C GLY A 192 -6.09 4.49 -18.95
N GLU A 193 -5.00 5.23 -18.68
CA GLU A 193 -3.63 4.71 -18.71
C GLU A 193 -3.08 4.57 -17.29
N PRO A 194 -2.74 3.33 -16.85
CA PRO A 194 -2.14 3.10 -15.54
C PRO A 194 -0.64 3.41 -15.55
N LYS A 195 -0.18 4.16 -14.54
CA LYS A 195 1.24 4.34 -14.24
C LYS A 195 1.56 3.80 -12.85
N LEU A 196 2.69 3.13 -12.70
CA LEU A 196 3.15 2.58 -11.42
C LEU A 196 3.68 3.70 -10.52
N ILE A 197 3.18 3.76 -9.28
CA ILE A 197 3.71 4.62 -8.20
C ILE A 197 4.79 3.86 -7.43
N GLU A 198 4.43 2.67 -6.94
CA GLU A 198 5.28 1.82 -6.10
C GLU A 198 4.76 0.39 -6.06
N TYR A 199 5.61 -0.53 -5.61
CA TYR A 199 5.22 -1.87 -5.20
C TYR A 199 5.27 -2.01 -3.68
N ASN A 200 4.38 -2.86 -3.15
CA ASN A 200 4.57 -3.52 -1.87
C ASN A 200 4.55 -5.04 -2.10
N VAL A 201 5.41 -5.77 -1.37
CA VAL A 201 5.56 -7.23 -1.54
C VAL A 201 4.74 -8.02 -0.51
N ARG A 202 3.64 -7.43 -0.10
CA ARG A 202 2.68 -7.90 0.91
C ARG A 202 1.34 -7.21 0.66
N PHE A 203 0.32 -7.59 1.44
CA PHE A 203 -0.91 -6.79 1.48
C PHE A 203 -0.64 -5.39 2.04
N GLY A 204 -1.44 -4.42 1.61
CA GLY A 204 -1.51 -3.09 2.22
C GLY A 204 -2.28 -3.11 3.54
N ASP A 205 -2.13 -2.10 4.33
CA ASP A 205 -2.91 -1.85 5.55
C ASP A 205 -3.41 -0.40 5.49
N PRO A 206 -4.72 -0.17 5.20
CA PRO A 206 -5.85 -1.04 5.54
C PRO A 206 -6.49 -1.85 4.38
N GLU A 207 -5.87 -2.01 3.24
CA GLU A 207 -6.45 -2.74 2.10
C GLU A 207 -6.62 -4.25 2.39
N CYS A 208 -5.73 -4.83 3.21
CA CYS A 208 -5.79 -6.23 3.61
C CYS A 208 -7.15 -6.59 4.21
N GLN A 209 -7.69 -5.75 5.08
CA GLN A 209 -8.95 -5.99 5.79
C GLN A 209 -10.12 -6.13 4.81
N VAL A 210 -10.24 -5.23 3.84
CA VAL A 210 -11.33 -5.29 2.84
C VAL A 210 -11.16 -6.45 1.86
N LEU A 211 -9.93 -6.78 1.50
CA LEU A 211 -9.64 -7.93 0.63
C LEU A 211 -9.93 -9.25 1.33
N CYS A 212 -9.49 -9.40 2.59
CA CYS A 212 -9.71 -10.63 3.36
C CYS A 212 -11.20 -10.91 3.58
N VAL A 213 -12.02 -9.91 3.91
CA VAL A 213 -13.45 -10.13 4.10
C VAL A 213 -14.16 -10.45 2.78
N ARG A 214 -13.69 -9.97 1.63
CA ARG A 214 -14.23 -10.29 0.30
C ARG A 214 -13.79 -11.67 -0.18
N LEU A 215 -12.51 -12.00 -0.03
CA LEU A 215 -11.97 -13.31 -0.42
C LEU A 215 -12.50 -14.44 0.48
N GLY A 216 -12.75 -14.14 1.77
CA GLY A 216 -13.22 -15.13 2.72
C GLY A 216 -12.25 -16.32 2.83
N ALA A 217 -12.78 -17.55 2.77
CA ALA A 217 -11.96 -18.76 2.88
C ALA A 217 -10.95 -18.93 1.74
N GLN A 218 -11.17 -18.32 0.58
CA GLN A 218 -10.24 -18.41 -0.56
C GLN A 218 -8.85 -17.85 -0.23
N ILE A 219 -8.72 -16.99 0.80
CA ILE A 219 -7.42 -16.46 1.21
C ILE A 219 -6.46 -17.59 1.64
N PHE A 220 -6.99 -18.60 2.33
CA PHE A 220 -6.20 -19.76 2.73
C PHE A 220 -5.74 -20.56 1.49
N ASP A 221 -6.65 -20.80 0.55
CA ASP A 221 -6.34 -21.54 -0.68
C ASP A 221 -5.28 -20.82 -1.52
N ILE A 222 -5.34 -19.48 -1.58
CA ILE A 222 -4.34 -18.65 -2.26
C ILE A 222 -2.96 -18.84 -1.62
N TYR A 223 -2.86 -18.74 -0.30
CA TYR A 223 -1.58 -18.89 0.40
C TYR A 223 -1.04 -20.32 0.28
N PHE A 224 -1.90 -21.32 0.47
CA PHE A 224 -1.50 -22.71 0.43
C PHE A 224 -1.05 -23.15 -0.97
N SER A 225 -1.83 -22.81 -2.01
CA SER A 225 -1.49 -23.12 -3.39
C SER A 225 -0.24 -22.34 -3.83
N GLY A 226 -0.12 -21.06 -3.42
CA GLY A 226 1.07 -20.26 -3.70
C GLY A 226 2.33 -20.85 -3.10
N ALA A 227 2.27 -21.31 -1.85
CA ALA A 227 3.42 -21.94 -1.17
C ALA A 227 3.84 -23.28 -1.82
N LYS A 228 2.93 -23.93 -2.53
CA LYS A 228 3.18 -25.16 -3.31
C LYS A 228 3.56 -24.91 -4.77
N ASN A 229 3.53 -23.67 -5.26
CA ASN A 229 3.62 -23.32 -6.67
C ASN A 229 2.53 -23.95 -7.55
N GLU A 230 1.31 -23.99 -7.04
CA GLU A 230 0.10 -24.59 -7.63
C GLU A 230 -1.00 -23.55 -7.94
N LEU A 231 -0.69 -22.23 -7.95
CA LEU A 231 -1.68 -21.19 -8.23
C LEU A 231 -2.39 -21.37 -9.59
N SER A 232 -1.75 -22.06 -10.55
CA SER A 232 -2.35 -22.30 -11.87
C SER A 232 -3.66 -23.09 -11.78
N SER A 233 -3.78 -24.04 -10.86
CA SER A 233 -4.96 -24.87 -10.65
C SER A 233 -6.06 -24.21 -9.82
N LEU A 234 -5.74 -23.09 -9.14
CA LEU A 234 -6.68 -22.40 -8.27
C LEU A 234 -7.64 -21.53 -9.08
N SER A 235 -8.95 -21.70 -8.87
CA SER A 235 -9.97 -20.76 -9.35
C SER A 235 -10.30 -19.77 -8.24
N ILE A 236 -10.14 -18.48 -8.54
CA ILE A 236 -10.51 -17.40 -7.62
C ILE A 236 -11.81 -16.81 -8.10
N ASN A 237 -12.85 -16.93 -7.28
CA ASN A 237 -14.15 -16.34 -7.56
C ASN A 237 -14.16 -14.89 -7.03
N GLU A 238 -14.29 -13.93 -7.96
CA GLU A 238 -14.50 -12.54 -7.57
C GLU A 238 -15.89 -12.41 -6.94
N ALA A 239 -15.92 -11.94 -5.70
CA ALA A 239 -17.17 -11.61 -5.04
C ALA A 239 -17.82 -10.40 -5.72
N CYS A 240 -19.12 -10.49 -6.00
CA CYS A 240 -19.90 -9.38 -6.59
C CYS A 240 -20.21 -8.25 -5.58
N ASP A 241 -19.87 -8.44 -4.34
CA ASP A 241 -20.09 -7.51 -3.25
C ASP A 241 -18.94 -6.54 -3.03
N SER A 242 -19.14 -5.63 -2.11
CA SER A 242 -18.16 -4.60 -1.73
C SER A 242 -17.81 -4.69 -0.26
N ALA A 243 -16.64 -4.21 0.10
CA ALA A 243 -16.25 -4.04 1.49
C ALA A 243 -15.65 -2.65 1.70
N ILE A 244 -15.87 -2.11 2.89
CA ILE A 244 -15.26 -0.87 3.37
C ILE A 244 -14.67 -1.11 4.75
N THR A 245 -13.54 -0.50 5.01
CA THR A 245 -12.93 -0.43 6.34
C THR A 245 -12.72 1.01 6.75
N VAL A 246 -13.02 1.33 7.99
CA VAL A 246 -12.79 2.64 8.61
C VAL A 246 -11.85 2.46 9.78
N ILE A 247 -10.83 3.27 9.84
CA ILE A 247 -9.81 3.20 10.89
C ILE A 247 -10.18 4.11 12.05
N VAL A 248 -10.15 3.54 13.25
CA VAL A 248 -10.18 4.29 14.50
C VAL A 248 -8.73 4.51 14.93
N ALA A 249 -8.34 5.76 15.05
CA ALA A 249 -6.99 6.16 15.44
C ALA A 249 -7.01 7.01 16.72
N GLU A 250 -5.90 6.99 17.45
CA GLU A 250 -5.75 7.79 18.66
C GLU A 250 -5.64 9.29 18.31
N LYS A 251 -6.15 10.11 19.20
CA LYS A 251 -6.05 11.56 19.08
C LYS A 251 -4.59 12.00 18.91
N GLY A 252 -4.36 12.85 17.93
CA GLY A 252 -3.00 13.33 17.58
C GLY A 252 -2.29 12.52 16.51
N TYR A 253 -2.86 11.40 16.05
CA TYR A 253 -2.33 10.64 14.92
C TYR A 253 -2.35 11.48 13.63
N PRO A 254 -1.32 11.44 12.75
CA PRO A 254 -0.12 10.58 12.82
C PRO A 254 1.07 11.18 13.59
N LYS A 255 1.01 12.45 14.03
CA LYS A 255 2.19 13.15 14.57
C LYS A 255 2.52 12.72 16.00
N ASN A 256 1.58 12.92 16.94
CA ASN A 256 1.77 12.72 18.38
C ASN A 256 0.59 11.95 19.00
N PRO A 257 0.32 10.69 18.58
CA PRO A 257 -0.74 9.92 19.21
C PRO A 257 -0.36 9.54 20.65
N ARG A 258 -1.35 9.57 21.55
CA ARG A 258 -1.14 9.10 22.93
C ARG A 258 -1.03 7.57 22.93
N SER A 259 -0.32 7.03 23.89
CA SER A 259 -0.22 5.59 24.16
C SER A 259 -0.74 5.27 25.56
N ASP A 260 -0.90 3.98 25.83
CA ASP A 260 -1.37 3.47 27.15
C ASP A 260 -2.77 3.98 27.58
N CYS A 261 -3.56 4.50 26.65
CA CYS A 261 -4.94 4.88 26.95
C CYS A 261 -5.82 3.63 27.03
N LYS A 262 -6.66 3.56 28.07
CA LYS A 262 -7.66 2.50 28.21
C LYS A 262 -8.73 2.63 27.14
N LEU A 263 -9.14 1.51 26.57
CA LEU A 263 -10.17 1.40 25.56
C LEU A 263 -11.44 0.80 26.19
N ASN A 264 -12.19 1.64 26.94
CA ASN A 264 -13.23 1.14 27.83
C ASN A 264 -14.55 0.76 27.11
N ASP A 265 -14.87 1.40 25.97
CA ASP A 265 -16.25 1.41 25.44
C ASP A 265 -16.47 0.47 24.24
N ILE A 266 -15.51 -0.42 23.95
CA ILE A 266 -15.61 -1.36 22.83
C ILE A 266 -16.63 -2.49 23.12
N VAL A 267 -16.97 -2.69 24.39
CA VAL A 267 -17.89 -3.73 24.82
C VAL A 267 -19.34 -3.43 24.39
N ASP A 268 -19.66 -2.17 24.11
CA ASP A 268 -21.01 -1.71 23.75
C ASP A 268 -21.30 -1.68 22.24
N ILE A 269 -20.35 -2.15 21.42
CA ILE A 269 -20.56 -2.23 19.96
C ILE A 269 -21.70 -3.22 19.70
N LYS A 270 -22.78 -2.72 19.11
CA LYS A 270 -23.92 -3.56 18.73
C LYS A 270 -23.46 -4.64 17.75
N TYR A 271 -23.67 -5.90 18.13
CA TYR A 271 -23.29 -7.03 17.29
C TYR A 271 -23.99 -6.95 15.92
N ASN A 272 -23.21 -6.84 14.87
CA ASN A 272 -23.66 -6.93 13.49
C ASN A 272 -22.85 -8.02 12.77
N LYS A 273 -23.54 -9.04 12.22
CA LYS A 273 -22.87 -10.14 11.50
C LYS A 273 -22.01 -9.67 10.32
N ALA A 274 -22.36 -8.54 9.72
CA ALA A 274 -21.60 -7.96 8.61
C ALA A 274 -20.35 -7.23 9.05
N LEU A 275 -20.24 -6.84 10.34
CA LEU A 275 -19.12 -6.11 10.90
C LEU A 275 -18.03 -7.07 11.38
N LYS A 276 -16.79 -6.77 10.98
CA LYS A 276 -15.57 -7.36 11.55
C LYS A 276 -14.71 -6.24 12.10
N ILE A 277 -14.20 -6.43 13.32
CA ILE A 277 -13.29 -5.50 13.97
C ILE A 277 -11.93 -6.15 14.03
N PHE A 278 -10.96 -5.53 13.38
CA PHE A 278 -9.57 -5.99 13.43
C PHE A 278 -8.79 -5.10 14.39
N HIS A 279 -8.07 -5.72 15.29
CA HIS A 279 -7.14 -5.06 16.19
C HIS A 279 -5.87 -4.66 15.44
N ALA A 280 -5.39 -3.44 15.68
CA ALA A 280 -4.10 -2.94 15.19
C ALA A 280 -3.21 -2.60 16.41
N GLY A 281 -3.10 -1.33 16.76
CA GLY A 281 -2.29 -0.89 17.88
C GLY A 281 -2.95 -1.11 19.25
N THR A 282 -3.19 -2.36 19.63
CA THR A 282 -3.83 -2.71 20.92
C THR A 282 -3.04 -3.78 21.67
N TYR A 283 -3.11 -3.74 23.01
CA TYR A 283 -2.53 -4.75 23.87
C TYR A 283 -3.24 -4.80 25.24
N PHE A 284 -3.05 -5.88 25.99
CA PHE A 284 -3.57 -5.99 27.34
C PHE A 284 -2.55 -5.54 28.37
N LYS A 285 -2.98 -4.65 29.30
CA LYS A 285 -2.22 -4.20 30.47
C LYS A 285 -3.11 -4.36 31.71
N ASN A 286 -2.71 -5.19 32.65
CA ASN A 286 -3.49 -5.47 33.86
C ASN A 286 -4.97 -5.84 33.56
N ASN A 287 -5.19 -6.72 32.62
CA ASN A 287 -6.51 -7.15 32.11
C ASN A 287 -7.38 -6.05 31.48
N LEU A 288 -6.80 -4.88 31.21
CA LEU A 288 -7.47 -3.80 30.49
C LEU A 288 -6.93 -3.72 29.06
N LEU A 289 -7.81 -3.55 28.10
CA LEU A 289 -7.41 -3.28 26.72
C LEU A 289 -6.90 -1.84 26.63
N CYS A 290 -5.69 -1.67 26.08
CA CYS A 290 -5.02 -0.38 25.93
C CYS A 290 -4.54 -0.20 24.49
N ASN A 291 -4.30 1.04 24.08
CA ASN A 291 -3.69 1.34 22.79
C ASN A 291 -2.15 1.48 22.91
N THR A 292 -1.47 1.23 21.78
CA THR A 292 -0.02 1.50 21.62
C THR A 292 0.24 2.88 20.99
N GLY A 293 -0.80 3.69 20.76
CA GLY A 293 -0.78 4.88 19.90
C GLY A 293 -1.06 4.55 18.43
N GLY A 294 -1.27 5.57 17.60
CA GLY A 294 -1.52 5.40 16.17
C GLY A 294 -2.89 4.85 15.82
N ARG A 295 -2.94 3.95 14.85
CA ARG A 295 -4.18 3.27 14.43
C ARG A 295 -4.52 2.15 15.42
N ILE A 296 -5.76 2.11 15.90
CA ILE A 296 -6.20 1.24 17.00
C ILE A 296 -7.01 0.06 16.47
N PHE A 297 -8.04 0.35 15.69
CA PHE A 297 -8.96 -0.64 15.11
C PHE A 297 -9.27 -0.35 13.66
N SER A 298 -9.66 -1.41 12.97
CA SER A 298 -10.26 -1.35 11.65
C SER A 298 -11.68 -1.92 11.71
N PHE A 299 -12.67 -1.08 11.56
CA PHE A 299 -14.08 -1.49 11.46
C PHE A 299 -14.38 -1.80 10.01
N THR A 300 -14.62 -3.06 9.71
CA THR A 300 -14.71 -3.54 8.33
C THR A 300 -16.06 -4.20 8.09
N VAL A 301 -16.76 -3.76 7.05
CA VAL A 301 -18.09 -4.25 6.67
C VAL A 301 -18.06 -4.75 5.24
N ARG A 302 -18.66 -5.91 5.00
CA ARG A 302 -18.95 -6.47 3.68
C ARG A 302 -20.45 -6.36 3.40
N SER A 303 -20.84 -5.83 2.24
CA SER A 303 -22.23 -5.65 1.86
C SER A 303 -22.41 -5.71 0.34
N LYS A 304 -23.66 -5.76 -0.14
CA LYS A 304 -23.99 -5.86 -1.57
C LYS A 304 -23.36 -4.74 -2.41
N ASN A 305 -23.18 -3.56 -1.84
CA ASN A 305 -22.60 -2.40 -2.49
C ASN A 305 -21.89 -1.49 -1.47
N LEU A 306 -21.08 -0.55 -1.96
CA LEU A 306 -20.29 0.37 -1.11
C LEU A 306 -21.19 1.31 -0.28
N LYS A 307 -22.34 1.73 -0.80
CA LYS A 307 -23.26 2.64 -0.07
C LYS A 307 -23.78 1.98 1.19
N ASP A 308 -24.26 0.74 1.07
CA ASP A 308 -24.76 -0.02 2.22
C ASP A 308 -23.65 -0.34 3.22
N ALA A 309 -22.47 -0.77 2.70
CA ALA A 309 -21.30 -1.03 3.54
C ALA A 309 -20.91 0.22 4.36
N ARG A 310 -20.88 1.40 3.71
CA ARG A 310 -20.59 2.68 4.38
C ARG A 310 -21.62 2.99 5.46
N THR A 311 -22.91 2.86 5.16
CA THR A 311 -23.97 3.12 6.14
C THR A 311 -23.81 2.25 7.38
N ILE A 312 -23.57 0.95 7.19
CA ILE A 312 -23.42 0.02 8.30
C ILE A 312 -22.18 0.35 9.14
N VAL A 313 -21.03 0.59 8.52
CA VAL A 313 -19.76 0.80 9.25
C VAL A 313 -19.79 2.07 10.11
N TYR A 314 -20.51 3.12 9.68
CA TYR A 314 -20.64 4.36 10.46
C TYR A 314 -21.77 4.33 11.50
N LEU A 315 -22.68 3.35 11.43
CA LEU A 315 -23.73 3.15 12.45
C LEU A 315 -23.33 2.11 13.52
N SER A 316 -22.18 1.45 13.32
CA SER A 316 -21.61 0.48 14.27
C SER A 316 -20.68 1.14 15.25
#